data_0b125fcd275239211bf7814b4050e0e4
#
_entry.id   0b125fcd275239211bf7814b4050e0e4
#
_cell.length_a   1.000
_cell.length_b   1.000
_cell.length_c   1.000
_cell.angle_alpha   90.00
_cell.angle_beta   90.00
_cell.angle_gamma   90.00
#
_symmetry.space_group_name_H-M   'P 1'
#
loop_
_entity.id
_entity.type
_entity.pdbx_description
1 polymer ?
#
loop_
_entity_poly.entity_id
_entity_poly.type
_entity_poly.pdbx_seq_one_letter_code
_entity_poly.pdbx_strand_id
1 'polypeptide(L)'
;MSALPESPDAAPNGTVMSSRSVQLHRVLRTGPEKVYRAFLEPDAMSKWLPPYGFTCQVHHMDAKVGGTFRMTFQNFSSGHGHSFGGEYVEFILNQLIRYTNTFDDPNLPGSMQVTVTLKPVVCGTEINIVQAGIPHVIPLEMCYLGWQESLAQLATLVEPDSPG
;
A
#
# COMPACT_ATOMS: atom_id res chain seq x y z
N MET A 1 21.41 -13.06 24.70
CA MET A 1 21.25 -12.98 24.26
C MET A 1 21.00 -12.73 23.62
N SER A 2 20.80 -12.68 23.51
CA SER A 2 20.48 -12.38 22.78
C SER A 2 20.33 -12.24 22.03
N ALA A 3 20.23 -12.23 21.88
CA ALA A 3 20.12 -12.08 20.98
C ALA A 3 19.78 -12.08 20.35
N LEU A 4 19.30 -12.07 20.02
CA LEU A 4 18.97 -12.13 19.21
C LEU A 4 18.81 -11.75 18.40
N PRO A 5 18.65 -11.35 18.43
CA PRO A 5 18.34 -11.01 17.53
C PRO A 5 18.71 -10.92 16.50
N GLU A 6 19.09 -10.96 16.24
CA GLU A 6 19.55 -11.03 15.26
C GLU A 6 19.19 -11.45 14.54
N SER A 7 18.91 -11.56 14.62
CA SER A 7 18.74 -12.06 13.88
C SER A 7 18.20 -11.97 13.10
N PRO A 8 17.65 -11.70 13.04
CA PRO A 8 17.03 -11.79 12.07
C PRO A 8 17.41 -11.16 11.04
N ASP A 9 17.71 -10.69 11.06
CA ASP A 9 18.11 -10.20 10.13
C ASP A 9 18.81 -10.72 9.43
N ALA A 10 19.03 -10.88 9.62
CA ALA A 10 19.89 -11.35 8.97
C ALA A 10 19.60 -11.96 7.92
N ALA A 11 19.03 -11.74 7.59
CA ALA A 11 18.80 -12.42 6.60
C ALA A 11 19.54 -12.57 5.72
N PRO A 12 19.79 -13.05 5.60
CA PRO A 12 20.60 -13.50 4.87
C PRO A 12 20.56 -13.06 3.63
N ASN A 13 20.48 -13.12 3.08
CA ASN A 13 20.53 -12.97 1.89
C ASN A 13 20.22 -11.75 1.55
N GLY A 14 20.71 -11.20 1.94
CA GLY A 14 20.67 -10.15 1.43
C GLY A 14 19.68 -9.34 1.40
N THR A 15 18.95 -9.67 1.76
CA THR A 15 17.98 -9.02 1.58
C THR A 15 17.77 -8.10 2.49
N VAL A 16 18.49 -7.82 3.01
CA VAL A 16 18.55 -6.88 3.75
C VAL A 16 17.75 -5.72 3.65
N MET A 17 17.47 -5.29 2.62
CA MET A 17 16.75 -4.16 2.48
C MET A 17 15.48 -4.18 3.18
N SER A 18 15.03 -5.22 3.57
CA SER A 18 13.76 -5.30 4.19
C SER A 18 13.77 -4.92 5.64
N SER A 19 14.89 -4.47 6.14
CA SER A 19 14.94 -4.13 7.55
C SER A 19 13.94 -3.05 7.95
N ARG A 20 13.54 -2.18 7.04
CA ARG A 20 12.55 -1.15 7.33
C ARG A 20 11.27 -1.48 6.58
N SER A 21 10.40 -2.24 7.22
CA SER A 21 9.15 -2.64 6.57
C SER A 21 8.02 -2.70 7.58
N VAL A 22 6.80 -2.62 7.06
CA VAL A 22 5.59 -2.89 7.84
C VAL A 22 4.77 -3.94 7.12
N GLN A 23 4.01 -4.69 7.87
CA GLN A 23 3.14 -5.71 7.32
C GLN A 23 1.76 -5.57 7.96
N LEU A 24 0.71 -5.63 7.13
CA LEU A 24 -0.65 -5.54 7.59
C LEU A 24 -1.45 -6.71 7.05
N HIS A 25 -2.46 -7.09 7.81
CA HIS A 25 -3.34 -8.20 7.47
C HIS A 25 -4.78 -7.80 7.81
N ARG A 26 -5.70 -8.13 6.91
CA ARG A 26 -7.11 -7.88 7.16
C ARG A 26 -7.95 -8.87 6.37
N VAL A 27 -9.13 -9.18 6.86
CA VAL A 27 -10.10 -9.95 6.10
C VAL A 27 -11.23 -9.01 5.70
N LEU A 28 -11.50 -8.98 4.39
CA LEU A 28 -12.55 -8.13 3.82
C LEU A 28 -13.72 -9.01 3.40
N ARG A 29 -14.94 -8.57 3.69
CA ARG A 29 -16.14 -9.37 3.42
C ARG A 29 -16.61 -9.16 1.99
N THR A 30 -15.77 -9.53 1.04
CA THR A 30 -16.08 -9.49 -0.39
C THR A 30 -15.11 -10.37 -1.13
N GLY A 31 -15.41 -10.73 -2.36
CA GLY A 31 -14.52 -11.55 -3.17
C GLY A 31 -13.28 -10.82 -3.61
N PRO A 32 -12.21 -11.55 -3.98
CA PRO A 32 -10.94 -10.95 -4.34
C PRO A 32 -11.01 -10.08 -5.59
N GLU A 33 -11.93 -10.32 -6.50
CA GLU A 33 -12.04 -9.53 -7.72
C GLU A 33 -12.33 -8.07 -7.42
N LYS A 34 -13.21 -7.82 -6.46
CA LYS A 34 -13.61 -6.47 -6.11
C LYS A 34 -12.49 -5.73 -5.40
N VAL A 35 -11.77 -6.44 -4.54
CA VAL A 35 -10.60 -5.89 -3.86
C VAL A 35 -9.50 -5.58 -4.87
N TYR A 36 -9.22 -6.53 -5.77
CA TYR A 36 -8.20 -6.36 -6.79
C TYR A 36 -8.50 -5.13 -7.64
N ARG A 37 -9.74 -4.98 -8.08
CA ARG A 37 -10.17 -3.86 -8.89
C ARG A 37 -10.00 -2.53 -8.17
N ALA A 38 -10.20 -2.49 -6.86
CA ALA A 38 -10.05 -1.27 -6.09
C ALA A 38 -8.62 -0.73 -6.08
N PHE A 39 -7.64 -1.58 -6.37
CA PHE A 39 -6.25 -1.16 -6.50
C PHE A 39 -5.90 -0.67 -7.90
N LEU A 40 -6.77 -0.92 -8.90
CA LEU A 40 -6.43 -0.65 -10.29
C LEU A 40 -7.22 0.50 -10.90
N GLU A 41 -8.26 0.96 -10.23
CA GLU A 41 -9.10 2.04 -10.75
C GLU A 41 -8.76 3.34 -10.03
N PRO A 42 -8.44 4.42 -10.79
CA PRO A 42 -8.03 5.69 -10.17
C PRO A 42 -9.06 6.26 -9.23
N ASP A 43 -10.34 6.22 -9.58
CA ASP A 43 -11.39 6.78 -8.74
C ASP A 43 -11.50 6.02 -7.42
N ALA A 44 -11.32 4.71 -7.47
CA ALA A 44 -11.33 3.90 -6.26
C ALA A 44 -10.12 4.23 -5.39
N MET A 45 -8.92 4.25 -5.97
CA MET A 45 -7.70 4.53 -5.24
C MET A 45 -7.76 5.90 -4.55
N SER A 46 -8.23 6.91 -5.25
CA SER A 46 -8.31 8.25 -4.66
C SER A 46 -9.27 8.29 -3.47
N LYS A 47 -10.21 7.36 -3.41
CA LYS A 47 -11.19 7.32 -2.34
C LYS A 47 -10.70 6.61 -1.10
N TRP A 48 -9.96 5.51 -1.25
CA TRP A 48 -9.60 4.72 -0.08
C TRP A 48 -8.15 4.82 0.35
N LEU A 49 -7.23 5.11 -0.56
CA LEU A 49 -5.80 5.06 -0.25
C LEU A 49 -5.31 6.16 0.70
N PRO A 50 -5.74 7.43 0.57
CA PRO A 50 -5.21 8.46 1.46
C PRO A 50 -5.66 8.22 2.90
N PRO A 51 -4.76 8.48 3.86
CA PRO A 51 -5.15 8.32 5.26
C PRO A 51 -6.17 9.36 5.66
N TYR A 52 -6.75 9.22 6.83
CA TYR A 52 -7.80 10.11 7.30
C TYR A 52 -7.31 11.56 7.28
N GLY A 53 -8.17 12.45 6.85
CA GLY A 53 -7.86 13.86 6.81
C GLY A 53 -7.12 14.31 5.55
N PHE A 54 -6.86 13.38 4.63
CA PHE A 54 -6.20 13.71 3.37
C PHE A 54 -7.13 13.48 2.19
N THR A 55 -6.94 14.31 1.16
CA THR A 55 -7.53 14.05 -0.15
C THR A 55 -6.44 13.51 -1.07
N CYS A 56 -6.85 12.92 -2.18
CA CYS A 56 -5.92 12.35 -3.15
C CYS A 56 -6.30 12.75 -4.55
N GLN A 57 -5.31 13.19 -5.30
CA GLN A 57 -5.46 13.42 -6.73
C GLN A 57 -4.59 12.41 -7.46
N VAL A 58 -5.19 11.62 -8.34
CA VAL A 58 -4.45 10.68 -9.18
C VAL A 58 -4.16 11.38 -10.50
N HIS A 59 -2.89 11.67 -10.76
CA HIS A 59 -2.48 12.37 -11.97
C HIS A 59 -2.48 11.43 -13.17
N HIS A 60 -1.99 10.22 -12.97
CA HIS A 60 -2.15 9.14 -13.94
C HIS A 60 -1.98 7.80 -13.23
N MET A 61 -2.47 6.76 -13.87
CA MET A 61 -2.38 5.41 -13.34
C MET A 61 -2.51 4.44 -14.50
N ASP A 62 -1.39 3.84 -14.88
CA ASP A 62 -1.34 2.89 -15.99
C ASP A 62 -1.09 1.50 -15.41
N ALA A 63 -2.18 0.83 -15.03
CA ALA A 63 -2.12 -0.38 -14.22
C ALA A 63 -1.79 -1.61 -15.06
N LYS A 64 -0.55 -1.70 -15.48
CA LYS A 64 0.00 -2.86 -16.19
C LYS A 64 1.47 -2.98 -15.83
N VAL A 65 2.06 -4.14 -16.02
CA VAL A 65 3.49 -4.34 -15.75
C VAL A 65 4.30 -3.34 -16.58
N GLY A 66 5.18 -2.60 -15.91
CA GLY A 66 5.95 -1.54 -16.56
C GLY A 66 5.23 -0.21 -16.62
N GLY A 67 3.93 -0.17 -16.34
CA GLY A 67 3.20 1.09 -16.28
C GLY A 67 3.53 1.85 -15.01
N THR A 68 3.21 3.13 -14.99
CA THR A 68 3.54 4.01 -13.87
C THR A 68 2.28 4.65 -13.32
N PHE A 69 2.41 5.19 -12.11
CA PHE A 69 1.35 5.98 -11.50
C PHE A 69 1.94 7.19 -10.82
N ARG A 70 1.10 8.20 -10.61
CA ARG A 70 1.50 9.40 -9.89
C ARG A 70 0.31 9.99 -9.16
N MET A 71 0.52 10.34 -7.89
CA MET A 71 -0.53 10.83 -7.01
C MET A 71 -0.02 11.96 -6.13
N THR A 72 -0.95 12.78 -5.66
CA THR A 72 -0.67 13.79 -4.64
C THR A 72 -1.66 13.60 -3.51
N PHE A 73 -1.16 13.47 -2.28
CA PHE A 73 -1.97 13.51 -1.08
C PHE A 73 -1.90 14.93 -0.53
N GLN A 74 -3.03 15.47 -0.12
CA GLN A 74 -3.09 16.81 0.45
C GLN A 74 -3.81 16.77 1.78
N ASN A 75 -3.16 17.30 2.82
CA ASN A 75 -3.80 17.43 4.12
C ASN A 75 -4.89 18.48 4.01
N PHE A 76 -6.11 18.09 4.29
CA PHE A 76 -7.27 18.97 4.09
C PHE A 76 -7.26 20.16 5.07
N SER A 77 -6.74 19.96 6.27
CA SER A 77 -6.70 21.03 7.27
C SER A 77 -5.61 22.06 6.99
N SER A 78 -4.41 21.60 6.63
CA SER A 78 -3.27 22.50 6.45
C SER A 78 -3.07 22.96 5.01
N GLY A 79 -3.59 22.21 4.06
CA GLY A 79 -3.33 22.46 2.66
C GLY A 79 -1.98 21.95 2.17
N HIS A 80 -1.17 21.39 3.06
CA HIS A 80 0.13 20.85 2.66
C HIS A 80 -0.05 19.55 1.92
N GLY A 81 0.68 19.40 0.83
CA GLY A 81 0.60 18.19 0.02
C GLY A 81 1.95 17.59 -0.23
N HIS A 82 1.96 16.32 -0.61
CA HIS A 82 3.17 15.68 -1.09
C HIS A 82 2.79 14.73 -2.21
N SER A 83 3.70 14.61 -3.17
CA SER A 83 3.48 13.80 -4.35
C SER A 83 4.41 12.61 -4.35
N PHE A 84 3.96 11.54 -4.96
CA PHE A 84 4.73 10.33 -5.07
C PHE A 84 4.27 9.58 -6.31
N GLY A 85 5.09 8.64 -6.71
CA GLY A 85 4.75 7.79 -7.85
C GLY A 85 5.55 6.52 -7.82
N GLY A 86 5.32 5.68 -8.82
CA GLY A 86 6.01 4.41 -8.89
C GLY A 86 5.71 3.68 -10.17
N GLU A 87 6.15 2.44 -10.19
CA GLU A 87 6.01 1.57 -11.34
C GLU A 87 5.40 0.25 -10.90
N TYR A 88 4.49 -0.28 -11.71
CA TYR A 88 3.92 -1.60 -11.45
C TYR A 88 4.90 -2.67 -11.90
N VAL A 89 5.20 -3.60 -11.01
CA VAL A 89 6.22 -4.62 -11.24
C VAL A 89 5.61 -5.97 -11.58
N GLU A 90 4.52 -6.33 -10.92
CA GLU A 90 3.95 -7.65 -11.10
C GLU A 90 2.46 -7.65 -10.80
N PHE A 91 1.69 -8.37 -11.62
CA PHE A 91 0.28 -8.62 -11.38
C PHE A 91 -0.01 -10.10 -11.58
N ILE A 92 -0.74 -10.69 -10.64
CA ILE A 92 -1.39 -11.98 -10.84
C ILE A 92 -2.86 -11.75 -10.56
N LEU A 93 -3.70 -11.96 -11.54
CA LEU A 93 -5.12 -11.60 -11.48
C LEU A 93 -5.78 -12.06 -10.18
N ASN A 94 -6.36 -11.13 -9.46
CA ASN A 94 -7.08 -11.37 -8.21
C ASN A 94 -6.23 -11.96 -7.10
N GLN A 95 -4.90 -11.97 -7.22
CA GLN A 95 -4.02 -12.60 -6.23
C GLN A 95 -2.85 -11.75 -5.79
N LEU A 96 -2.24 -10.99 -6.69
CA LEU A 96 -1.00 -10.29 -6.36
C LEU A 96 -0.88 -8.98 -7.12
N ILE A 97 -0.46 -7.94 -6.41
CA ILE A 97 -0.05 -6.68 -7.01
C ILE A 97 1.24 -6.26 -6.33
N ARG A 98 2.27 -5.96 -7.13
CA ARG A 98 3.53 -5.46 -6.59
C ARG A 98 3.92 -4.22 -7.35
N TYR A 99 4.26 -3.17 -6.62
CA TYR A 99 4.67 -1.91 -7.23
C TYR A 99 5.71 -1.21 -6.37
N THR A 100 6.44 -0.30 -6.99
CA THR A 100 7.38 0.56 -6.28
C THR A 100 6.68 1.85 -5.88
N ASN A 101 7.26 2.58 -4.93
CA ASN A 101 6.71 3.84 -4.49
C ASN A 101 7.86 4.75 -4.08
N THR A 102 7.93 5.93 -4.68
CA THR A 102 9.01 6.88 -4.46
C THR A 102 8.42 8.26 -4.20
N PHE A 103 8.82 8.88 -3.11
CA PHE A 103 8.39 10.25 -2.80
C PHE A 103 9.16 11.24 -3.65
N ASP A 104 8.51 12.35 -4.02
CA ASP A 104 9.19 13.44 -4.71
C ASP A 104 10.13 14.19 -3.78
N ASP A 105 9.88 14.19 -2.48
CA ASP A 105 10.67 14.90 -1.49
C ASP A 105 12.08 14.33 -1.44
N PRO A 106 13.11 15.12 -1.75
CA PRO A 106 14.49 14.61 -1.71
C PRO A 106 14.95 14.24 -0.31
N ASN A 107 14.26 14.68 0.73
CA ASN A 107 14.57 14.27 2.11
C ASN A 107 14.03 12.88 2.42
N LEU A 108 13.26 12.30 1.53
CA LEU A 108 12.71 10.95 1.66
C LEU A 108 13.22 10.10 0.49
N PRO A 109 14.53 9.85 0.44
CA PRO A 109 15.14 9.22 -0.72
C PRO A 109 14.85 7.74 -0.80
N GLY A 110 15.09 7.19 -1.97
CA GLY A 110 14.97 5.76 -2.21
C GLY A 110 13.60 5.38 -2.70
N SER A 111 13.47 4.11 -2.99
CA SER A 111 12.23 3.55 -3.52
C SER A 111 11.76 2.47 -2.58
N MET A 112 10.49 2.54 -2.21
CA MET A 112 9.86 1.50 -1.42
C MET A 112 9.23 0.48 -2.35
N GLN A 113 8.96 -0.71 -1.85
CA GLN A 113 8.22 -1.70 -2.61
C GLN A 113 7.01 -2.15 -1.81
N VAL A 114 5.86 -2.17 -2.45
CA VAL A 114 4.62 -2.62 -1.84
C VAL A 114 4.20 -3.91 -2.51
N THR A 115 3.90 -4.92 -1.71
CA THR A 115 3.40 -6.20 -2.18
C THR A 115 2.04 -6.44 -1.53
N VAL A 116 1.03 -6.63 -2.37
CA VAL A 116 -0.34 -6.90 -1.93
C VAL A 116 -0.69 -8.30 -2.37
N THR A 117 -1.09 -9.15 -1.43
CA THR A 117 -1.55 -10.49 -1.77
C THR A 117 -2.99 -10.66 -1.32
N LEU A 118 -3.78 -11.32 -2.15
CA LEU A 118 -5.19 -11.58 -1.91
C LEU A 118 -5.43 -13.07 -1.96
N LYS A 119 -6.18 -13.58 -0.99
CA LYS A 119 -6.48 -15.00 -0.93
C LYS A 119 -7.95 -15.18 -0.53
N PRO A 120 -8.72 -15.97 -1.29
CA PRO A 120 -10.10 -16.27 -0.89
C PRO A 120 -10.10 -17.01 0.44
N VAL A 121 -10.98 -16.61 1.34
CA VAL A 121 -11.22 -17.31 2.60
C VAL A 121 -12.71 -17.47 2.78
N VAL A 122 -13.11 -18.20 3.82
CA VAL A 122 -14.52 -18.55 4.01
C VAL A 122 -15.44 -17.34 4.02
N CYS A 123 -15.04 -16.26 4.64
CA CYS A 123 -15.90 -15.08 4.77
C CYS A 123 -15.56 -13.96 3.79
N GLY A 124 -14.66 -14.19 2.84
CA GLY A 124 -14.33 -13.16 1.86
C GLY A 124 -12.91 -13.27 1.35
N THR A 125 -12.12 -12.22 1.55
CA THR A 125 -10.75 -12.14 1.05
C THR A 125 -9.80 -11.77 2.17
N GLU A 126 -8.74 -12.54 2.31
CA GLU A 126 -7.63 -12.18 3.18
C GLU A 126 -6.67 -11.31 2.37
N ILE A 127 -6.40 -10.12 2.86
CA ILE A 127 -5.43 -9.22 2.23
C ILE A 127 -4.22 -9.09 3.14
N ASN A 128 -3.04 -9.23 2.56
CA ASN A 128 -1.78 -8.96 3.25
C ASN A 128 -1.04 -7.90 2.46
N ILE A 129 -0.49 -6.91 3.15
CA ILE A 129 0.29 -5.84 2.54
C ILE A 129 1.63 -5.79 3.23
N VAL A 130 2.69 -5.78 2.44
CA VAL A 130 4.05 -5.55 2.93
C VAL A 130 4.60 -4.33 2.22
N GLN A 131 5.00 -3.33 2.99
CA GLN A 131 5.71 -2.18 2.44
C GLN A 131 7.12 -2.22 2.98
N ALA A 132 8.10 -2.30 2.10
CA ALA A 132 9.51 -2.44 2.45
C ALA A 132 10.32 -1.28 1.87
N GLY A 133 11.49 -1.03 2.44
CA GLY A 133 12.35 0.05 1.98
C GLY A 133 11.96 1.41 2.51
N ILE A 134 11.33 1.47 3.66
CA ILE A 134 10.83 2.73 4.22
C ILE A 134 12.01 3.61 4.64
N PRO A 135 12.03 4.90 4.23
CA PRO A 135 13.11 5.81 4.61
C PRO A 135 13.27 5.92 6.13
N HIS A 136 14.51 6.06 6.58
CA HIS A 136 14.81 6.08 8.00
C HIS A 136 14.11 7.20 8.76
N VAL A 137 13.84 8.33 8.11
CA VAL A 137 13.22 9.47 8.78
C VAL A 137 11.74 9.25 9.05
N ILE A 138 11.14 8.25 8.45
CA ILE A 138 9.71 7.98 8.67
C ILE A 138 9.58 6.94 9.76
N PRO A 139 8.91 7.25 10.88
CA PRO A 139 8.64 6.24 11.90
C PRO A 139 7.78 5.12 11.34
N LEU A 140 8.15 3.89 11.64
CA LEU A 140 7.40 2.72 11.11
C LEU A 140 5.95 2.73 11.55
N GLU A 141 5.67 3.18 12.78
CA GLU A 141 4.30 3.20 13.25
C GLU A 141 3.44 4.20 12.49
N MET A 142 4.02 5.26 11.93
CA MET A 142 3.25 6.18 11.08
C MET A 142 2.81 5.50 9.78
N CYS A 143 3.70 4.71 9.19
CA CYS A 143 3.33 3.95 8.00
C CYS A 143 2.26 2.91 8.33
N TYR A 144 2.43 2.23 9.45
CA TYR A 144 1.50 1.21 9.87
C TYR A 144 0.11 1.79 10.12
N LEU A 145 0.03 2.91 10.85
CA LEU A 145 -1.24 3.55 11.15
C LEU A 145 -1.90 4.11 9.87
N GLY A 146 -1.10 4.67 8.97
CA GLY A 146 -1.62 5.14 7.70
C GLY A 146 -2.26 4.00 6.90
N TRP A 147 -1.59 2.85 6.84
CA TRP A 147 -2.16 1.69 6.16
C TRP A 147 -3.41 1.17 6.86
N GLN A 148 -3.45 1.20 8.19
CA GLN A 148 -4.67 0.78 8.91
C GLN A 148 -5.85 1.67 8.52
N GLU A 149 -5.64 2.97 8.42
CA GLU A 149 -6.69 3.90 8.03
C GLU A 149 -7.12 3.66 6.58
N SER A 150 -6.14 3.48 5.69
CA SER A 150 -6.43 3.19 4.29
C SER A 150 -7.23 1.91 4.16
N LEU A 151 -6.86 0.86 4.88
CA LEU A 151 -7.57 -0.41 4.81
C LEU A 151 -8.98 -0.33 5.39
N ALA A 152 -9.18 0.50 6.41
CA ALA A 152 -10.52 0.74 6.93
C ALA A 152 -11.40 1.39 5.86
N GLN A 153 -10.87 2.34 5.12
CA GLN A 153 -11.57 2.98 4.03
C GLN A 153 -11.82 2.03 2.86
N LEU A 154 -10.84 1.17 2.57
CA LEU A 154 -11.03 0.14 1.56
C LEU A 154 -12.20 -0.77 1.92
N ALA A 155 -12.30 -1.16 3.19
CA ALA A 155 -13.39 -2.00 3.66
C ALA A 155 -14.75 -1.31 3.43
N THR A 156 -14.84 -0.01 3.74
CA THR A 156 -16.11 0.70 3.54
C THR A 156 -16.47 0.83 2.06
N LEU A 157 -15.49 0.75 1.17
CA LEU A 157 -15.75 0.81 -0.27
C LEU A 157 -16.15 -0.54 -0.83
N VAL A 158 -15.46 -1.61 -0.43
CA VAL A 158 -15.64 -2.90 -1.12
C VAL A 158 -16.60 -3.85 -0.43
N GLU A 159 -16.84 -3.70 0.87
CA GLU A 159 -17.73 -4.61 1.59
C GLU A 159 -19.21 -4.40 1.32
N PRO A 160 -19.71 -3.15 1.17
CA PRO A 160 -21.13 -2.98 0.89
C PRO A 160 -21.51 -3.59 -0.45
N ASP A 161 -22.67 -4.23 -0.47
CA ASP A 161 -23.21 -4.84 -1.68
C ASP A 161 -24.48 -4.09 -2.04
N SER A 162 -24.31 -2.84 -2.43
CA SER A 162 -25.44 -1.97 -2.69
C SER A 162 -26.01 -2.24 -4.07
N PRO A 163 -27.32 -2.31 -4.19
CA PRO A 163 -27.96 -2.61 -5.47
C PRO A 163 -27.97 -1.44 -6.44
N GLY A 164 -27.74 -0.27 -5.97
CA GLY A 164 -27.88 0.86 -6.83
C GLY A 164 -26.66 1.64 -7.11
#